data_1ad3b889984e4375f3e0b5cbb671b05d
#
_entry.id   1ad3b889984e4375f3e0b5cbb671b05d
#
_cell.length_a   1.000
_cell.length_b   1.000
_cell.length_c   1.000
_cell.angle_alpha   90.00
_cell.angle_beta   90.00
_cell.angle_gamma   90.00
#
_symmetry.space_group_name_H-M   'P 1'
#
loop_
_entity.id
_entity.type
_entity.pdbx_description
1 polymer ?
#
loop_
_entity_poly.entity_id
_entity_poly.type
_entity_poly.pdbx_seq_one_letter_code
_entity_poly.pdbx_strand_id
1 'polypeptide(L)'
;MGLSSATERRALSNVEFDLVRQSHHLAVRGLCRDQLGDLPRRICEQRDRARDISRRQCRKLRAKSEPRGAVAATSNSSTKLKAQILVNALTWLKDELARHAKASKPAGHTQFMHEAMGQKRSRVRHRPAPEGTPGQHTPNLAVEPRPARADTA
;
A
#
# COMPACT_ATOMS: atom_id res chain seq x y z
N MET A 1 -15.75 -4.14 -5.66
CA MET A 1 -16.85 -5.11 -5.88
C MET A 1 -16.22 -6.40 -6.37
N GLY A 2 -16.56 -7.55 -5.74
CA GLY A 2 -16.12 -8.86 -6.20
C GLY A 2 -16.93 -9.33 -7.41
N LEU A 3 -16.33 -10.15 -8.24
CA LEU A 3 -17.02 -10.83 -9.33
C LEU A 3 -17.89 -11.96 -8.74
N SER A 4 -18.95 -12.37 -9.48
CA SER A 4 -19.78 -13.47 -9.02
C SER A 4 -19.01 -14.79 -9.06
N SER A 5 -19.27 -15.69 -8.11
CA SER A 5 -18.63 -17.02 -8.02
C SER A 5 -18.81 -17.83 -9.31
N ALA A 6 -19.93 -17.66 -10.01
CA ALA A 6 -20.16 -18.30 -11.31
C ALA A 6 -19.18 -17.78 -12.39
N THR A 7 -18.87 -16.50 -12.41
CA THR A 7 -17.88 -15.89 -13.32
C THR A 7 -16.47 -16.38 -12.99
N GLU A 8 -16.13 -16.44 -11.72
CA GLU A 8 -14.84 -16.96 -11.25
C GLU A 8 -14.65 -18.41 -11.69
N ARG A 9 -15.66 -19.25 -11.49
CA ARG A 9 -15.62 -20.67 -11.88
C ARG A 9 -15.44 -20.89 -13.37
N ARG A 10 -15.99 -20.00 -14.21
CA ARG A 10 -15.81 -20.06 -15.67
C ARG A 10 -14.43 -19.62 -16.12
N ALA A 11 -13.82 -18.69 -15.41
CA ALA A 11 -12.55 -18.08 -15.79
C ALA A 11 -11.32 -18.81 -15.25
N LEU A 12 -11.47 -19.58 -14.18
CA LEU A 12 -10.38 -20.24 -13.44
C LEU A 12 -10.40 -21.76 -13.72
N SER A 13 -9.23 -22.39 -13.59
CA SER A 13 -9.15 -23.84 -13.47
C SER A 13 -9.64 -24.29 -12.07
N ASN A 14 -9.96 -25.56 -11.90
CA ASN A 14 -10.44 -26.10 -10.61
C ASN A 14 -9.47 -25.76 -9.46
N VAL A 15 -8.16 -25.97 -9.66
CA VAL A 15 -7.13 -25.68 -8.65
C VAL A 15 -7.09 -24.19 -8.29
N GLU A 16 -7.18 -23.32 -9.28
CA GLU A 16 -7.18 -21.87 -9.06
C GLU A 16 -8.47 -21.39 -8.42
N PHE A 17 -9.60 -21.97 -8.81
CA PHE A 17 -10.89 -21.67 -8.19
C PHE A 17 -10.90 -22.05 -6.71
N ASP A 18 -10.35 -23.19 -6.32
CA ASP A 18 -10.24 -23.61 -4.93
C ASP A 18 -9.36 -22.65 -4.11
N LEU A 19 -8.27 -22.16 -4.68
CA LEU A 19 -7.43 -21.13 -4.04
C LEU A 19 -8.19 -19.83 -3.83
N VAL A 20 -8.92 -19.35 -4.85
CA VAL A 20 -9.73 -18.14 -4.77
C VAL A 20 -10.88 -18.30 -3.79
N ARG A 21 -11.54 -19.46 -3.78
CA ARG A 21 -12.61 -19.77 -2.83
C ARG A 21 -12.13 -19.68 -1.38
N GLN A 22 -10.92 -20.15 -1.08
CA GLN A 22 -10.31 -20.04 0.25
C GLN A 22 -10.01 -18.57 0.63
N SER A 23 -9.83 -17.68 -0.34
CA SER A 23 -9.60 -16.26 -0.10
C SER A 23 -10.88 -15.45 0.16
N HIS A 24 -12.07 -16.02 -0.08
CA HIS A 24 -13.33 -15.35 0.21
C HIS A 24 -13.54 -15.11 1.70
N HIS A 25 -14.16 -13.99 2.05
CA HIS A 25 -14.28 -13.45 3.40
C HIS A 25 -14.70 -14.45 4.49
N LEU A 26 -15.64 -15.36 4.19
CA LEU A 26 -16.10 -16.35 5.17
C LEU A 26 -15.09 -17.48 5.36
N ALA A 27 -14.47 -17.95 4.27
CA ALA A 27 -13.49 -19.02 4.30
C ALA A 27 -12.17 -18.58 4.96
N VAL A 28 -11.70 -17.38 4.64
CA VAL A 28 -10.45 -16.80 5.14
C VAL A 28 -10.43 -16.67 6.67
N ARG A 29 -11.58 -16.38 7.28
CA ARG A 29 -11.68 -16.27 8.74
C ARG A 29 -11.49 -17.59 9.48
N GLY A 30 -11.72 -18.71 8.81
CA GLY A 30 -11.52 -20.05 9.36
C GLY A 30 -10.11 -20.61 9.17
N LEU A 31 -9.23 -19.88 8.44
CA LEU A 31 -7.87 -20.34 8.18
C LEU A 31 -6.96 -20.09 9.39
N CYS A 32 -6.07 -21.04 9.67
CA CYS A 32 -5.01 -20.83 10.64
C CYS A 32 -3.94 -19.87 10.08
N ARG A 33 -3.10 -19.32 10.96
CA ARG A 33 -2.08 -18.32 10.61
C ARG A 33 -1.10 -18.82 9.54
N ASP A 34 -0.72 -20.09 9.59
CA ASP A 34 0.22 -20.67 8.63
C ASP A 34 -0.40 -20.80 7.24
N GLN A 35 -1.63 -21.28 7.17
CA GLN A 35 -2.40 -21.34 5.91
C GLN A 35 -2.63 -19.96 5.32
N LEU A 36 -2.89 -18.95 6.18
CA LEU A 36 -3.06 -17.57 5.77
C LEU A 36 -1.73 -16.96 5.27
N GLY A 37 -0.59 -17.44 5.71
CA GLY A 37 0.74 -17.05 5.22
C GLY A 37 1.07 -17.63 3.85
N ASP A 38 0.73 -18.89 3.60
CA ASP A 38 1.07 -19.61 2.36
C ASP A 38 0.13 -19.30 1.19
N LEU A 39 -1.15 -19.07 1.47
CA LEU A 39 -2.16 -18.83 0.45
C LEU A 39 -1.83 -17.64 -0.48
N PRO A 40 -1.39 -16.46 0.01
CA PRO A 40 -1.00 -15.34 -0.85
C PRO A 40 0.14 -15.69 -1.81
N ARG A 41 1.12 -16.46 -1.38
CA ARG A 41 2.24 -16.92 -2.21
C ARG A 41 1.74 -17.74 -3.39
N ARG A 42 0.91 -18.75 -3.13
CA ARG A 42 0.34 -19.62 -4.15
C ARG A 42 -0.52 -18.85 -5.15
N ILE A 43 -1.32 -17.89 -4.69
CA ILE A 43 -2.14 -17.03 -5.57
C ILE A 43 -1.26 -16.06 -6.37
N CYS A 44 -0.18 -15.52 -5.79
CA CYS A 44 0.79 -14.72 -6.54
C CYS A 44 1.41 -15.48 -7.70
N GLU A 45 1.83 -16.70 -7.49
CA GLU A 45 2.40 -17.55 -8.55
C GLU A 45 1.41 -17.76 -9.70
N GLN A 46 0.15 -18.04 -9.40
CA GLN A 46 -0.89 -18.19 -10.44
C GLN A 46 -1.19 -16.89 -11.17
N ARG A 47 -1.25 -15.76 -10.43
CA ARG A 47 -1.43 -14.42 -11.02
C ARG A 47 -0.29 -14.09 -12.00
N ASP A 48 0.94 -14.35 -11.62
CA ASP A 48 2.10 -14.01 -12.43
C ASP A 48 2.16 -14.87 -13.70
N ARG A 49 1.83 -16.16 -13.60
CA ARG A 49 1.62 -17.03 -14.76
C ARG A 49 0.54 -16.49 -15.71
N ALA A 50 -0.61 -16.09 -15.17
CA ALA A 50 -1.69 -15.52 -15.97
C ALA A 50 -1.28 -14.20 -16.65
N ARG A 51 -0.54 -13.33 -15.97
CA ARG A 51 0.00 -12.10 -16.53
C ARG A 51 1.01 -12.35 -17.64
N ASP A 52 1.89 -13.32 -17.48
CA ASP A 52 2.88 -13.67 -18.51
C ASP A 52 2.22 -14.24 -19.76
N ILE A 53 1.22 -15.10 -19.59
CA ILE A 53 0.41 -15.59 -20.72
C ILE A 53 -0.29 -14.42 -21.41
N SER A 54 -0.93 -13.52 -20.66
CA SER A 54 -1.59 -12.34 -21.21
C SER A 54 -0.62 -11.44 -21.99
N ARG A 55 0.59 -11.22 -21.46
CA ARG A 55 1.64 -10.44 -22.15
C ARG A 55 2.09 -11.10 -23.46
N ARG A 56 2.25 -12.44 -23.44
CA ARG A 56 2.59 -13.20 -24.67
C ARG A 56 1.47 -13.11 -25.69
N GLN A 57 0.21 -13.26 -25.27
CA GLN A 57 -0.94 -13.10 -26.15
C GLN A 57 -1.05 -11.69 -26.73
N CYS A 58 -0.83 -10.64 -25.91
CA CYS A 58 -0.78 -9.26 -26.39
C CYS A 58 0.30 -9.03 -27.44
N ARG A 59 1.50 -9.62 -27.27
CA ARG A 59 2.58 -9.50 -28.27
C ARG A 59 2.21 -10.18 -29.59
N LYS A 60 1.58 -11.36 -29.53
CA LYS A 60 1.06 -12.07 -30.71
C LYS A 60 -0.02 -11.28 -31.43
N LEU A 61 -0.98 -10.72 -30.68
CA LEU A 61 -2.06 -9.89 -31.24
C LEU A 61 -1.54 -8.61 -31.92
N ARG A 62 -0.42 -8.06 -31.47
CA ARG A 62 0.22 -6.87 -32.07
C ARG A 62 1.18 -7.22 -33.21
N ALA A 63 1.18 -8.44 -33.70
CA ALA A 63 2.10 -8.96 -34.73
C ALA A 63 3.59 -8.76 -34.42
N LYS A 64 3.95 -8.56 -33.14
CA LYS A 64 5.34 -8.36 -32.70
C LYS A 64 6.12 -9.67 -32.51
N SER A 65 5.44 -10.82 -32.58
CA SER A 65 6.06 -12.16 -32.58
C SER A 65 5.24 -13.08 -33.44
N GLU A 66 5.87 -13.66 -34.47
CA GLU A 66 5.25 -14.70 -35.27
C GLU A 66 5.11 -15.99 -34.45
N PRO A 67 3.89 -16.60 -34.44
CA PRO A 67 3.70 -17.88 -33.77
C PRO A 67 4.31 -18.99 -34.62
N ARG A 68 5.45 -19.51 -34.22
CA ARG A 68 5.99 -20.75 -34.83
C ARG A 68 5.04 -21.90 -34.50
N GLY A 69 4.18 -22.29 -35.48
CA GLY A 69 3.31 -23.46 -35.40
C GLY A 69 2.13 -23.40 -34.42
N ALA A 70 1.88 -22.28 -33.75
CA ALA A 70 0.76 -22.14 -32.82
C ALA A 70 -0.35 -21.27 -33.43
N VAL A 71 -1.61 -21.68 -33.20
CA VAL A 71 -2.78 -20.87 -33.59
C VAL A 71 -2.68 -19.46 -33.01
N ALA A 72 -2.88 -18.46 -33.86
CA ALA A 72 -2.87 -17.06 -33.41
C ALA A 72 -3.93 -16.84 -32.32
N ALA A 73 -3.54 -16.18 -31.23
CA ALA A 73 -4.49 -15.85 -30.17
C ALA A 73 -5.48 -14.80 -30.70
N THR A 74 -6.77 -15.11 -30.71
CA THR A 74 -7.85 -14.21 -31.15
C THR A 74 -8.19 -13.15 -30.11
N SER A 75 -7.97 -13.45 -28.83
CA SER A 75 -8.28 -12.55 -27.71
C SER A 75 -7.43 -12.87 -26.49
N ASN A 76 -7.19 -11.87 -25.65
CA ASN A 76 -6.57 -12.06 -24.33
C ASN A 76 -7.52 -11.68 -23.16
N SER A 77 -8.80 -11.47 -23.45
CA SER A 77 -9.79 -11.01 -22.47
C SER A 77 -9.98 -11.99 -21.31
N SER A 78 -10.08 -13.29 -21.62
CA SER A 78 -10.20 -14.34 -20.59
C SER A 78 -9.00 -14.42 -19.66
N THR A 79 -7.79 -14.32 -20.20
CA THR A 79 -6.56 -14.35 -19.41
C THR A 79 -6.40 -13.08 -18.55
N LYS A 80 -6.83 -11.93 -19.05
CA LYS A 80 -6.90 -10.68 -18.28
C LYS A 80 -7.91 -10.80 -17.13
N LEU A 81 -9.11 -11.32 -17.41
CA LEU A 81 -10.13 -11.56 -16.40
C LEU A 81 -9.62 -12.49 -15.29
N LYS A 82 -8.96 -13.57 -15.67
CA LYS A 82 -8.31 -14.50 -14.75
C LYS A 82 -7.30 -13.78 -13.84
N ALA A 83 -6.39 -13.00 -14.43
CA ALA A 83 -5.42 -12.23 -13.68
C ALA A 83 -6.08 -11.22 -12.72
N GLN A 84 -7.19 -10.60 -13.13
CA GLN A 84 -7.96 -9.67 -12.29
C GLN A 84 -8.60 -10.36 -11.09
N ILE A 85 -9.19 -11.54 -11.27
CA ILE A 85 -9.76 -12.34 -10.18
C ILE A 85 -8.69 -12.66 -9.13
N LEU A 86 -7.52 -13.10 -9.58
CA LEU A 86 -6.41 -13.43 -8.68
C LEU A 86 -5.85 -12.18 -7.94
N VAL A 87 -5.87 -11.01 -8.58
CA VAL A 87 -5.52 -9.74 -7.92
C VAL A 87 -6.52 -9.39 -6.83
N ASN A 88 -7.82 -9.53 -7.09
CA ASN A 88 -8.86 -9.27 -6.10
C ASN A 88 -8.72 -10.20 -4.89
N ALA A 89 -8.48 -11.50 -5.14
CA ALA A 89 -8.23 -12.49 -4.08
C ALA A 89 -7.03 -12.09 -3.19
N LEU A 90 -5.94 -11.62 -3.79
CA LEU A 90 -4.77 -11.13 -3.06
C LEU A 90 -5.07 -9.88 -2.21
N THR A 91 -5.91 -9.00 -2.70
CA THR A 91 -6.33 -7.81 -1.93
C THR A 91 -7.08 -8.23 -0.67
N TRP A 92 -8.06 -9.13 -0.79
CA TRP A 92 -8.81 -9.64 0.36
C TRP A 92 -7.91 -10.33 1.39
N LEU A 93 -6.95 -11.14 0.94
CA LEU A 93 -5.99 -11.80 1.83
C LEU A 93 -5.09 -10.80 2.56
N LYS A 94 -4.62 -9.75 1.88
CA LYS A 94 -3.82 -8.70 2.50
C LYS A 94 -4.61 -7.94 3.57
N ASP A 95 -5.87 -7.65 3.30
CA ASP A 95 -6.75 -6.95 4.24
C ASP A 95 -6.99 -7.82 5.48
N GLU A 96 -7.16 -9.13 5.31
CA GLU A 96 -7.34 -10.05 6.42
C GLU A 96 -6.04 -10.23 7.23
N LEU A 97 -4.90 -10.38 6.58
CA LEU A 97 -3.59 -10.40 7.25
C LEU A 97 -3.34 -9.12 8.05
N ALA A 98 -3.70 -7.96 7.49
CA ALA A 98 -3.59 -6.69 8.19
C ALA A 98 -4.51 -6.63 9.42
N ARG A 99 -5.71 -7.23 9.34
CA ARG A 99 -6.64 -7.36 10.47
C ARG A 99 -6.06 -8.24 11.58
N HIS A 100 -5.52 -9.41 11.22
CA HIS A 100 -4.84 -10.29 12.17
C HIS A 100 -3.62 -9.62 12.82
N ALA A 101 -2.82 -8.89 12.05
CA ALA A 101 -1.68 -8.14 12.57
C ALA A 101 -2.09 -7.02 13.54
N LYS A 102 -3.24 -6.38 13.32
CA LYS A 102 -3.80 -5.39 14.26
C LYS A 102 -4.32 -6.06 15.53
N ALA A 103 -5.03 -7.17 15.40
CA ALA A 103 -5.58 -7.92 16.53
C ALA A 103 -4.49 -8.53 17.42
N SER A 104 -3.34 -8.89 16.85
CA SER A 104 -2.21 -9.46 17.59
C SER A 104 -1.33 -8.41 18.31
N LYS A 105 -1.52 -7.12 18.03
CA LYS A 105 -0.83 -6.06 18.78
C LYS A 105 -1.46 -5.93 20.17
N PRO A 106 -0.68 -6.09 21.27
CA PRO A 106 -1.21 -5.92 22.60
C PRO A 106 -1.77 -4.50 22.77
N ALA A 107 -2.95 -4.39 23.35
CA ALA A 107 -3.66 -3.12 23.56
C ALA A 107 -2.80 -2.08 24.32
N GLY A 108 -1.87 -2.55 25.16
CA GLY A 108 -0.94 -1.69 25.90
C GLY A 108 0.04 -0.89 25.03
N HIS A 109 0.33 -1.35 23.80
CA HIS A 109 1.28 -0.60 22.94
C HIS A 109 0.68 0.72 22.43
N THR A 110 -0.60 0.73 22.12
CA THR A 110 -1.29 1.96 21.69
C THR A 110 -1.51 2.92 22.86
N GLN A 111 -1.81 2.42 24.05
CA GLN A 111 -1.92 3.23 25.26
C GLN A 111 -0.58 3.86 25.61
N PHE A 112 0.51 3.09 25.63
CA PHE A 112 1.85 3.61 25.91
C PHE A 112 2.27 4.72 24.93
N MET A 113 1.97 4.56 23.63
CA MET A 113 2.24 5.61 22.62
C MET A 113 1.39 6.86 22.85
N HIS A 114 0.11 6.71 23.23
CA HIS A 114 -0.76 7.84 23.57
C HIS A 114 -0.31 8.56 24.85
N GLU A 115 0.09 7.83 25.87
CA GLU A 115 0.65 8.40 27.11
C GLU A 115 1.96 9.11 26.87
N ALA A 116 2.89 8.53 26.08
CA ALA A 116 4.15 9.15 25.74
C ALA A 116 3.97 10.44 24.93
N MET A 117 2.99 10.49 24.02
CA MET A 117 2.63 11.73 23.30
C MET A 117 1.95 12.75 24.21
N GLY A 118 1.11 12.31 25.13
CA GLY A 118 0.48 13.16 26.15
C GLY A 118 1.50 13.83 27.05
N GLN A 119 2.49 13.06 27.53
CA GLN A 119 3.57 13.58 28.37
C GLN A 119 4.48 14.59 27.64
N LYS A 120 4.78 14.36 26.36
CA LYS A 120 5.51 15.34 25.54
C LYS A 120 4.74 16.66 25.40
N ARG A 121 3.42 16.62 25.18
CA ARG A 121 2.59 17.81 25.11
C ARG A 121 2.48 18.58 26.42
N SER A 122 2.41 17.87 27.55
CA SER A 122 2.38 18.51 28.88
C SER A 122 3.70 19.16 29.24
N ARG A 123 4.85 18.53 28.93
CA ARG A 123 6.19 19.12 29.13
C ARG A 123 6.40 20.40 28.31
N VAL A 124 5.86 20.46 27.09
CA VAL A 124 5.97 21.69 26.25
C VAL A 124 5.13 22.82 26.85
N ARG A 125 3.98 22.52 27.47
CA ARG A 125 3.10 23.54 28.09
C ARG A 125 3.62 24.07 29.44
N HIS A 126 4.49 23.32 30.12
CA HIS A 126 5.05 23.69 31.43
C HIS A 126 6.49 24.17 31.35
N ARG A 127 6.98 24.60 30.20
CA ARG A 127 8.25 25.33 30.13
C ARG A 127 8.03 26.71 30.75
N PRO A 128 8.60 27.01 31.94
CA PRO A 128 8.47 28.35 32.50
C PRO A 128 9.06 29.35 31.53
N ALA A 129 8.37 30.48 31.34
CA ALA A 129 8.91 31.58 30.57
C ALA A 129 10.28 31.95 31.18
N PRO A 130 11.30 32.27 30.36
CA PRO A 130 12.56 32.75 30.87
C PRO A 130 12.25 34.03 31.67
N GLU A 131 12.58 33.99 32.99
CA GLU A 131 12.48 35.15 33.83
C GLU A 131 13.34 36.22 33.20
N GLY A 132 12.70 37.33 32.85
CA GLY A 132 13.35 38.49 32.27
C GLY A 132 14.38 39.04 33.24
N THR A 133 15.65 39.01 32.88
CA THR A 133 16.72 39.73 33.58
C THR A 133 16.37 41.22 33.59
N PRO A 134 16.26 41.85 34.76
CA PRO A 134 15.97 43.28 34.80
C PRO A 134 17.19 44.08 34.34
N GLY A 135 16.98 44.88 33.30
CA GLY A 135 17.65 46.15 33.06
C GLY A 135 19.16 46.16 32.88
N GLN A 136 19.61 46.04 31.65
CA GLN A 136 20.79 46.78 31.24
C GLN A 136 20.34 47.81 30.15
N HIS A 137 20.27 49.01 30.64
CA HIS A 137 20.07 50.24 29.87
C HIS A 137 21.30 50.44 28.99
N THR A 138 21.23 50.17 27.71
CA THR A 138 22.28 50.53 26.76
C THR A 138 22.03 51.97 26.29
N PRO A 139 23.03 52.90 26.37
CA PRO A 139 22.86 54.24 25.90
C PRO A 139 22.79 54.27 24.39
N ASN A 140 21.88 55.10 23.92
CA ASN A 140 21.56 55.46 22.59
C ASN A 140 22.81 55.92 21.80
N LEU A 141 23.33 55.08 20.89
CA LEU A 141 24.34 55.47 19.92
C LEU A 141 23.64 56.08 18.70
N ALA A 142 23.88 57.37 18.52
CA ALA A 142 23.41 58.20 17.42
C ALA A 142 23.70 57.51 16.07
N VAL A 143 22.65 57.37 15.27
CA VAL A 143 22.72 56.94 13.87
C VAL A 143 23.28 58.11 13.05
N GLU A 144 24.51 58.00 12.57
CA GLU A 144 25.03 58.90 11.55
C GLU A 144 24.35 58.69 10.18
N PRO A 145 23.99 59.73 9.46
CA PRO A 145 23.34 59.63 8.15
C PRO A 145 24.38 59.23 7.07
N ARG A 146 24.07 58.20 6.34
CA ARG A 146 24.81 57.67 5.19
C ARG A 146 24.79 58.68 4.03
N PRO A 147 25.94 59.02 3.40
CA PRO A 147 25.95 59.97 2.25
C PRO A 147 25.35 59.30 1.01
N ALA A 148 24.62 60.11 0.25
CA ALA A 148 24.02 59.77 -1.04
C ALA A 148 25.08 59.43 -2.07
N ARG A 149 24.89 58.36 -2.82
CA ARG A 149 25.66 58.05 -4.02
C ARG A 149 25.21 58.94 -5.15
N ALA A 150 26.16 59.74 -5.67
CA ALA A 150 26.00 60.49 -6.89
C ALA A 150 25.98 59.58 -8.10
N ASP A 151 24.97 59.68 -8.94
CA ASP A 151 24.94 59.19 -10.31
C ASP A 151 25.96 59.97 -11.14
N THR A 152 26.82 59.26 -11.84
CA THR A 152 27.56 59.82 -12.97
C THR A 152 27.36 58.91 -14.19
N ALA A 153 26.78 59.57 -15.18
CA ALA A 153 26.76 59.41 -16.64
C ALA A 153 27.32 58.12 -17.26
#